data_087f84fc1a97cf74415030f2dd8acfff
#
_entry.id   087f84fc1a97cf74415030f2dd8acfff
#
_cell.length_a   1.000
_cell.length_b   1.000
_cell.length_c   1.000
_cell.angle_alpha   90.00
_cell.angle_beta   90.00
_cell.angle_gamma   90.00
#
_symmetry.space_group_name_H-M   'P 1'
#
loop_
_entity.id
_entity.type
_entity.pdbx_description
1 polymer ?
#
loop_
_entity_poly.entity_id
_entity_poly.type
_entity_poly.pdbx_seq_one_letter_code
_entity_poly.pdbx_strand_id
1 'polypeptide(L)'
;MIEEVLGGQTETFHDLIRPYERSVYLMALSLLRNEAEAEDVAQEAFIKAYRNLGRFRAEARFSTWLITITLNEARARLRRKQPVLTDSLDDNSEDSPLPAQLTDWREIPSETLERQEVRGLVRSALDTLPLAYREVFVLREIEERNVSETAEALGITTASVKMRLHRARLMLQKQLAPKLKSAVAVSRRRFPWF
;
A
#
# COMPACT_ATOMS: atom_id res chain seq x y z
N MET A 1 1.41 26.37 8.48
CA MET A 1 1.54 25.13 9.30
C MET A 1 2.99 24.63 9.43
N ILE A 2 3.72 24.27 8.33
CA ILE A 2 5.12 23.76 8.48
C ILE A 2 6.03 24.82 9.12
N GLU A 3 5.96 26.06 8.68
CA GLU A 3 6.73 27.18 9.24
C GLU A 3 6.39 27.46 10.72
N GLU A 4 5.14 27.31 11.12
CA GLU A 4 4.68 27.47 12.50
C GLU A 4 5.24 26.37 13.41
N VAL A 5 5.27 25.13 12.91
CA VAL A 5 5.90 24.01 13.63
C VAL A 5 7.40 24.25 13.80
N LEU A 6 8.08 24.71 12.75
CA LEU A 6 9.50 25.05 12.80
C LEU A 6 9.78 26.25 13.70
N GLY A 7 8.80 27.16 13.87
CA GLY A 7 8.82 28.27 14.80
C GLY A 7 8.58 27.91 16.29
N GLY A 8 8.39 26.60 16.57
CA GLY A 8 8.23 26.07 17.94
C GLY A 8 6.79 25.78 18.37
N GLN A 9 5.80 25.94 17.49
CA GLN A 9 4.40 25.62 17.79
C GLN A 9 4.17 24.10 17.54
N THR A 10 4.52 23.27 18.52
CA THR A 10 4.46 21.80 18.42
C THR A 10 3.03 21.27 18.23
N GLU A 11 2.03 21.96 18.77
CA GLU A 11 0.61 21.57 18.64
C GLU A 11 0.15 21.60 17.17
N THR A 12 0.66 22.54 16.38
CA THR A 12 0.39 22.65 14.94
C THR A 12 0.89 21.42 14.15
N PHE A 13 1.88 20.68 14.67
CA PHE A 13 2.34 19.44 14.02
C PHE A 13 1.26 18.36 14.06
N HIS A 14 0.51 18.24 15.14
CA HIS A 14 -0.61 17.29 15.20
C HIS A 14 -1.66 17.58 14.12
N ASP A 15 -2.02 18.84 13.95
CA ASP A 15 -2.97 19.24 12.90
C ASP A 15 -2.41 18.99 11.48
N LEU A 16 -1.11 19.15 11.31
CA LEU A 16 -0.42 18.86 10.03
C LEU A 16 -0.49 17.38 9.65
N ILE A 17 -0.32 16.46 10.61
CA ILE A 17 -0.26 15.02 10.35
C ILE A 17 -1.63 14.33 10.39
N ARG A 18 -2.61 14.89 11.09
CA ARG A 18 -3.94 14.32 11.32
C ARG A 18 -4.61 13.78 10.05
N PRO A 19 -4.58 14.45 8.88
CA PRO A 19 -5.17 13.93 7.64
C PRO A 19 -4.48 12.66 7.12
N TYR A 20 -3.25 12.38 7.59
CA TYR A 20 -2.40 11.30 7.08
C TYR A 20 -2.28 10.11 8.05
N GLU A 21 -2.78 10.22 9.28
CA GLU A 21 -2.66 9.17 10.31
C GLU A 21 -3.14 7.82 9.81
N ARG A 22 -4.34 7.79 9.21
CA ARG A 22 -4.92 6.56 8.65
C ARG A 22 -4.08 6.00 7.51
N SER A 23 -3.59 6.84 6.61
CA SER A 23 -2.79 6.45 5.45
C SER A 23 -1.46 5.85 5.88
N VAL A 24 -0.76 6.48 6.83
CA VAL A 24 0.49 5.99 7.43
C VAL A 24 0.29 4.64 8.10
N TYR A 25 -0.74 4.51 8.95
CA TYR A 25 -1.06 3.25 9.61
C TYR A 25 -1.38 2.13 8.61
N LEU A 26 -2.26 2.38 7.62
CA LEU A 26 -2.64 1.38 6.62
C LEU A 26 -1.45 0.96 5.75
N MET A 27 -0.57 1.88 5.41
CA MET A 27 0.68 1.58 4.71
C MET A 27 1.56 0.64 5.56
N ALA A 28 1.82 0.97 6.82
CA ALA A 28 2.59 0.13 7.72
C ALA A 28 1.94 -1.25 7.90
N LEU A 29 0.62 -1.32 8.12
CA LEU A 29 -0.13 -2.55 8.29
C LEU A 29 -0.07 -3.44 7.05
N SER A 30 -0.17 -2.87 5.86
CA SER A 30 -0.11 -3.61 4.59
C SER A 30 1.23 -4.32 4.39
N LEU A 31 2.31 -3.76 4.94
CA LEU A 31 3.66 -4.32 4.83
C LEU A 31 3.97 -5.30 5.97
N LEU A 32 3.64 -4.94 7.21
CA LEU A 32 4.02 -5.68 8.41
C LEU A 32 3.04 -6.81 8.76
N ARG A 33 1.77 -6.69 8.37
CA ARG A 33 0.69 -7.67 8.64
C ARG A 33 0.45 -7.92 10.14
N ASN A 34 0.88 -6.99 10.98
CA ASN A 34 0.74 -7.03 12.42
C ASN A 34 0.32 -5.65 12.90
N GLU A 35 -0.81 -5.58 13.62
CA GLU A 35 -1.41 -4.31 14.04
C GLU A 35 -0.51 -3.55 15.03
N ALA A 36 0.01 -4.24 16.05
CA ALA A 36 0.88 -3.61 17.04
C ALA A 36 2.17 -3.04 16.40
N GLU A 37 2.77 -3.79 15.46
CA GLU A 37 3.94 -3.31 14.74
C GLU A 37 3.65 -2.17 13.78
N ALA A 38 2.46 -2.18 13.17
CA ALA A 38 2.01 -1.10 12.31
C ALA A 38 1.81 0.20 13.10
N GLU A 39 1.26 0.10 14.31
CA GLU A 39 1.13 1.24 15.23
C GLU A 39 2.50 1.79 15.65
N ASP A 40 3.43 0.90 16.06
CA ASP A 40 4.80 1.29 16.41
C ASP A 40 5.49 2.02 15.24
N VAL A 41 5.39 1.46 14.03
CA VAL A 41 6.00 2.06 12.83
C VAL A 41 5.36 3.38 12.46
N ALA A 42 4.04 3.49 12.60
CA ALA A 42 3.33 4.76 12.35
C ALA A 42 3.79 5.86 13.32
N GLN A 43 3.89 5.54 14.61
CA GLN A 43 4.39 6.46 15.61
C GLN A 43 5.84 6.89 15.33
N GLU A 44 6.72 5.93 15.03
CA GLU A 44 8.13 6.21 14.71
C GLU A 44 8.25 7.06 13.43
N ALA A 45 7.40 6.82 12.44
CA ALA A 45 7.37 7.63 11.22
C ALA A 45 6.98 9.09 11.52
N PHE A 46 6.00 9.35 12.39
CA PHE A 46 5.64 10.70 12.81
C PHE A 46 6.74 11.38 13.63
N ILE A 47 7.38 10.66 14.54
CA ILE A 47 8.52 11.18 15.30
C ILE A 47 9.67 11.58 14.36
N LYS A 48 9.98 10.73 13.38
CA LYS A 48 11.00 11.03 12.37
C LYS A 48 10.61 12.17 11.45
N ALA A 49 9.34 12.25 11.06
CA ALA A 49 8.82 13.37 10.29
C ALA A 49 8.97 14.69 11.07
N TYR A 50 8.61 14.72 12.34
CA TYR A 50 8.80 15.89 13.19
C TYR A 50 10.26 16.32 13.28
N ARG A 51 11.17 15.38 13.61
CA ARG A 51 12.61 15.63 13.74
C ARG A 51 13.27 16.11 12.45
N ASN A 52 12.74 15.69 11.30
CA ASN A 52 13.30 16.02 9.99
C ASN A 52 12.48 17.07 9.23
N LEU A 53 11.48 17.68 9.85
CA LEU A 53 10.58 18.64 9.18
C LEU A 53 11.35 19.82 8.57
N GLY A 54 12.39 20.29 9.25
CA GLY A 54 13.27 21.36 8.75
C GLY A 54 14.07 21.00 7.49
N ARG A 55 14.14 19.72 7.13
CA ARG A 55 14.78 19.23 5.90
C ARG A 55 13.79 19.02 4.75
N PHE A 56 12.48 19.16 5.01
CA PHE A 56 11.46 19.05 4.00
C PHE A 56 11.53 20.25 3.04
N ARG A 57 11.92 20.01 1.78
CA ARG A 57 12.16 21.07 0.79
C ARG A 57 10.95 21.44 -0.06
N ALA A 58 9.79 20.84 0.17
CA ALA A 58 8.56 21.01 -0.63
C ALA A 58 8.73 20.71 -2.15
N GLU A 59 9.78 20.00 -2.53
CA GLU A 59 9.98 19.49 -3.90
C GLU A 59 8.98 18.38 -4.23
N ALA A 60 8.55 17.64 -3.20
CA ALA A 60 7.47 16.68 -3.24
C ALA A 60 6.31 17.12 -2.33
N ARG A 61 5.14 16.48 -2.48
CA ARG A 61 4.03 16.67 -1.53
C ARG A 61 4.44 16.15 -0.14
N PHE A 62 4.03 16.86 0.91
CA PHE A 62 4.28 16.43 2.30
C PHE A 62 3.81 14.99 2.54
N SER A 63 2.66 14.62 1.98
CA SER A 63 2.13 13.25 2.07
C SER A 63 3.04 12.20 1.42
N THR A 64 3.69 12.51 0.29
CA THR A 64 4.64 11.60 -0.38
C THR A 64 5.90 11.42 0.47
N TRP A 65 6.43 12.52 1.00
CA TRP A 65 7.57 12.51 1.90
C TRP A 65 7.30 11.69 3.17
N LEU A 66 6.14 11.88 3.80
CA LEU A 66 5.72 11.15 5.00
C LEU A 66 5.57 9.64 4.73
N ILE A 67 4.95 9.26 3.61
CA ILE A 67 4.84 7.86 3.17
C ILE A 67 6.21 7.24 2.92
N THR A 68 7.15 7.98 2.34
CA THR A 68 8.53 7.49 2.16
C THR A 68 9.21 7.18 3.50
N ILE A 69 9.01 8.02 4.52
CA ILE A 69 9.50 7.75 5.87
C ILE A 69 8.87 6.46 6.42
N THR A 70 7.54 6.31 6.29
CA THR A 70 6.79 5.13 6.75
C THR A 70 7.28 3.85 6.08
N LEU A 71 7.46 3.87 4.75
CA LEU A 71 8.00 2.74 3.98
C LEU A 71 9.39 2.32 4.47
N ASN A 72 10.27 3.29 4.69
CA ASN A 72 11.62 3.02 5.15
C ASN A 72 11.63 2.39 6.55
N GLU A 73 10.75 2.85 7.47
CA GLU A 73 10.61 2.24 8.79
C GLU A 73 10.04 0.83 8.72
N ALA A 74 8.99 0.61 7.94
CA ALA A 74 8.40 -0.72 7.76
C ALA A 74 9.43 -1.71 7.16
N ARG A 75 10.16 -1.29 6.12
CA ARG A 75 11.23 -2.09 5.51
C ARG A 75 12.36 -2.38 6.50
N ALA A 76 12.76 -1.41 7.32
CA ALA A 76 13.76 -1.61 8.37
C ALA A 76 13.30 -2.64 9.41
N ARG A 77 12.02 -2.59 9.80
CA ARG A 77 11.41 -3.57 10.72
C ARG A 77 11.41 -4.98 10.11
N LEU A 78 11.02 -5.11 8.83
CA LEU A 78 11.04 -6.39 8.11
C LEU A 78 12.45 -6.97 8.00
N ARG A 79 13.47 -6.16 7.65
CA ARG A 79 14.87 -6.61 7.59
C ARG A 79 15.39 -7.13 8.92
N ARG A 80 15.03 -6.51 10.03
CA ARG A 80 15.42 -6.98 11.37
C ARG A 80 14.85 -8.36 11.69
N LYS A 81 13.64 -8.67 11.20
CA LYS A 81 12.98 -9.96 11.44
C LYS A 81 13.46 -11.07 10.51
N GLN A 82 13.73 -10.74 9.27
CA GLN A 82 14.12 -11.70 8.23
C GLN A 82 15.29 -11.15 7.41
N PRO A 83 16.52 -11.26 7.87
CA PRO A 83 17.68 -10.71 7.15
C PRO A 83 17.86 -11.27 5.73
N VAL A 84 17.39 -12.50 5.47
CA VAL A 84 17.61 -13.24 4.21
C VAL A 84 16.64 -12.82 3.08
N LEU A 85 15.52 -12.17 3.37
CA LEU A 85 14.50 -11.84 2.34
C LEU A 85 14.80 -10.55 1.54
N THR A 86 15.88 -9.85 1.86
CA THR A 86 16.14 -8.52 1.29
C THR A 86 16.91 -8.57 -0.03
N ASP A 87 17.66 -9.64 -0.30
CA ASP A 87 18.50 -9.75 -1.51
C ASP A 87 17.73 -10.16 -2.79
N SER A 88 16.47 -10.59 -2.65
CA SER A 88 15.64 -11.03 -3.80
C SER A 88 14.76 -9.94 -4.40
N LEU A 89 14.87 -8.69 -3.96
CA LEU A 89 13.99 -7.60 -4.41
C LEU A 89 14.45 -6.91 -5.70
N ASP A 90 15.67 -7.19 -6.15
CA ASP A 90 16.23 -6.72 -7.42
C ASP A 90 16.08 -7.75 -8.55
N ASP A 91 14.97 -8.51 -8.56
CA ASP A 91 14.65 -9.35 -9.73
C ASP A 91 14.28 -8.43 -10.91
N ASN A 92 15.32 -7.93 -11.57
CA ASN A 92 15.30 -7.24 -12.86
C ASN A 92 14.97 -8.22 -14.01
N SER A 93 14.08 -9.17 -13.81
CA SER A 93 13.56 -9.95 -14.93
C SER A 93 12.60 -9.07 -15.74
N GLU A 94 13.20 -8.20 -16.56
CA GLU A 94 12.51 -7.32 -17.51
C GLU A 94 11.87 -8.10 -18.68
N ASP A 95 12.06 -9.42 -18.80
CA ASP A 95 11.75 -10.21 -19.97
C ASP A 95 10.63 -11.23 -19.78
N SER A 96 9.46 -10.82 -19.30
CA SER A 96 8.25 -11.63 -19.51
C SER A 96 7.22 -10.85 -20.31
N PRO A 97 6.74 -11.37 -21.45
CA PRO A 97 5.72 -10.71 -22.26
C PRO A 97 4.47 -10.43 -21.42
N LEU A 98 4.00 -9.21 -21.46
CA LEU A 98 2.77 -8.78 -20.78
C LEU A 98 1.58 -9.47 -21.46
N PRO A 99 0.74 -10.25 -20.76
CA PRO A 99 -0.52 -10.72 -21.30
C PRO A 99 -1.45 -9.56 -21.63
N ALA A 100 -2.01 -9.56 -22.84
CA ALA A 100 -2.73 -8.41 -23.40
C ALA A 100 -4.14 -8.17 -22.86
N GLN A 101 -4.66 -8.98 -21.93
CA GLN A 101 -6.05 -8.87 -21.46
C GLN A 101 -6.12 -8.90 -19.94
N LEU A 102 -6.29 -7.72 -19.36
CA LEU A 102 -6.76 -7.53 -17.99
C LEU A 102 -8.28 -7.25 -18.04
N THR A 103 -9.08 -8.16 -17.51
CA THR A 103 -10.46 -7.84 -17.13
C THR A 103 -10.39 -6.83 -15.98
N ASP A 104 -11.06 -5.67 -16.13
CA ASP A 104 -11.06 -4.64 -15.09
C ASP A 104 -11.73 -5.21 -13.84
N TRP A 105 -10.95 -5.42 -12.78
CA TRP A 105 -11.45 -5.94 -11.49
C TRP A 105 -12.44 -4.98 -10.80
N ARG A 106 -12.54 -3.73 -11.29
CA ARG A 106 -13.52 -2.73 -10.82
C ARG A 106 -14.94 -3.06 -11.24
N GLU A 107 -15.13 -3.94 -12.23
CA GLU A 107 -16.43 -4.41 -12.71
C GLU A 107 -17.03 -5.55 -11.87
N ILE A 108 -16.40 -5.97 -10.75
CA ILE A 108 -16.96 -6.99 -9.88
C ILE A 108 -18.13 -6.36 -9.11
N PRO A 109 -19.41 -6.83 -9.31
CA PRO A 109 -20.56 -6.28 -8.62
C PRO A 109 -20.38 -6.44 -7.11
N SER A 110 -20.24 -5.32 -6.38
CA SER A 110 -20.06 -5.30 -4.93
C SER A 110 -21.37 -5.54 -4.15
N GLU A 111 -22.48 -5.76 -4.83
CA GLU A 111 -23.81 -5.79 -4.21
C GLU A 111 -24.19 -7.11 -3.52
N THR A 112 -23.43 -8.20 -3.75
CA THR A 112 -23.82 -9.55 -3.30
C THR A 112 -22.99 -10.14 -2.17
N LEU A 113 -21.92 -9.47 -1.76
CA LEU A 113 -21.06 -9.93 -0.64
C LEU A 113 -21.05 -8.88 0.45
N GLU A 114 -21.20 -9.30 1.71
CA GLU A 114 -21.01 -8.41 2.84
C GLU A 114 -19.63 -7.74 2.73
N ARG A 115 -19.59 -6.43 2.85
CA ARG A 115 -18.36 -5.62 2.67
C ARG A 115 -17.18 -6.12 3.51
N GLN A 116 -17.45 -6.79 4.64
CA GLN A 116 -16.45 -7.39 5.50
C GLN A 116 -15.78 -8.62 4.88
N GLU A 117 -16.56 -9.51 4.25
CA GLU A 117 -16.03 -10.71 3.59
C GLU A 117 -15.13 -10.34 2.40
N VAL A 118 -15.56 -9.39 1.58
CA VAL A 118 -14.75 -8.89 0.46
C VAL A 118 -13.44 -8.27 0.95
N ARG A 119 -13.50 -7.45 2.00
CA ARG A 119 -12.29 -6.86 2.61
C ARG A 119 -11.34 -7.93 3.14
N GLY A 120 -11.86 -8.97 3.78
CA GLY A 120 -11.07 -10.10 4.25
C GLY A 120 -10.38 -10.86 3.12
N LEU A 121 -11.11 -11.11 2.01
CA LEU A 121 -10.56 -11.77 0.83
C LEU A 121 -9.46 -10.93 0.16
N VAL A 122 -9.67 -9.63 0.01
CA VAL A 122 -8.67 -8.70 -0.57
C VAL A 122 -7.45 -8.64 0.33
N ARG A 123 -7.62 -8.50 1.66
CA ARG A 123 -6.51 -8.49 2.62
C ARG A 123 -5.69 -9.78 2.52
N SER A 124 -6.34 -10.93 2.55
CA SER A 124 -5.66 -12.23 2.40
C SER A 124 -4.93 -12.37 1.07
N ALA A 125 -5.48 -11.84 -0.01
CA ALA A 125 -4.83 -11.87 -1.32
C ALA A 125 -3.60 -10.92 -1.36
N LEU A 126 -3.71 -9.73 -0.79
CA LEU A 126 -2.58 -8.79 -0.65
C LEU A 126 -1.43 -9.40 0.16
N ASP A 127 -1.77 -10.19 1.18
CA ASP A 127 -0.78 -10.86 2.03
C ASP A 127 0.08 -11.88 1.29
N THR A 128 -0.37 -12.38 0.15
CA THR A 128 0.41 -13.33 -0.67
C THR A 128 1.31 -12.64 -1.69
N LEU A 129 1.10 -11.35 -1.94
CA LEU A 129 1.96 -10.61 -2.88
C LEU A 129 3.38 -10.48 -2.32
N PRO A 130 4.42 -10.66 -3.15
CA PRO A 130 5.76 -10.21 -2.82
C PRO A 130 5.78 -8.73 -2.43
N LEU A 131 6.67 -8.36 -1.51
CA LEU A 131 6.72 -7.02 -0.91
C LEU A 131 6.75 -5.91 -1.97
N ALA A 132 7.61 -6.04 -3.00
CA ALA A 132 7.77 -5.03 -4.05
C ALA A 132 6.48 -4.78 -4.87
N TYR A 133 5.65 -5.80 -5.06
CA TYR A 133 4.38 -5.67 -5.78
C TYR A 133 3.29 -5.11 -4.88
N ARG A 134 3.30 -5.51 -3.60
CA ARG A 134 2.35 -5.02 -2.59
C ARG A 134 2.52 -3.53 -2.34
N GLU A 135 3.76 -3.04 -2.18
CA GLU A 135 4.06 -1.61 -2.01
C GLU A 135 3.48 -0.77 -3.15
N VAL A 136 3.74 -1.17 -4.39
CA VAL A 136 3.21 -0.47 -5.56
C VAL A 136 1.69 -0.54 -5.60
N PHE A 137 1.09 -1.69 -5.31
CA PHE A 137 -0.36 -1.85 -5.32
C PHE A 137 -1.04 -0.96 -4.27
N VAL A 138 -0.52 -0.95 -3.04
CA VAL A 138 -1.08 -0.12 -1.96
C VAL A 138 -0.99 1.36 -2.31
N LEU A 139 0.16 1.84 -2.78
CA LEU A 139 0.34 3.25 -3.17
C LEU A 139 -0.58 3.66 -4.33
N ARG A 140 -0.75 2.80 -5.32
CA ARG A 140 -1.50 3.12 -6.54
C ARG A 140 -3.01 2.93 -6.42
N GLU A 141 -3.47 1.86 -5.75
CA GLU A 141 -4.87 1.45 -5.75
C GLU A 141 -5.59 1.81 -4.43
N ILE A 142 -4.85 1.88 -3.32
CA ILE A 142 -5.44 2.20 -2.01
C ILE A 142 -5.22 3.67 -1.66
N GLU A 143 -3.98 4.16 -1.85
CA GLU A 143 -3.61 5.55 -1.55
C GLU A 143 -3.79 6.50 -2.75
N GLU A 144 -4.24 5.98 -3.88
CA GLU A 144 -4.55 6.74 -5.12
C GLU A 144 -3.41 7.65 -5.60
N ARG A 145 -2.15 7.32 -5.24
CA ARG A 145 -0.97 8.07 -5.69
C ARG A 145 -0.78 7.91 -7.19
N ASN A 146 -0.35 8.95 -7.87
CA ASN A 146 0.00 8.85 -9.29
C ASN A 146 1.31 8.06 -9.49
N VAL A 147 1.64 7.73 -10.75
CA VAL A 147 2.82 6.91 -11.09
C VAL A 147 4.12 7.59 -10.66
N SER A 148 4.22 8.92 -10.83
CA SER A 148 5.41 9.69 -10.48
C SER A 148 5.63 9.74 -8.97
N GLU A 149 4.59 10.04 -8.20
CA GLU A 149 4.62 10.03 -6.73
C GLU A 149 4.98 8.65 -6.16
N THR A 150 4.48 7.59 -6.80
CA THR A 150 4.80 6.20 -6.41
C THR A 150 6.26 5.86 -6.71
N ALA A 151 6.76 6.27 -7.88
CA ALA A 151 8.15 6.08 -8.28
C ALA A 151 9.11 6.78 -7.31
N GLU A 152 8.79 8.02 -6.97
CA GLU A 152 9.55 8.84 -6.00
C GLU A 152 9.55 8.20 -4.61
N ALA A 153 8.37 7.83 -4.08
CA ALA A 153 8.25 7.24 -2.75
C ALA A 153 9.00 5.90 -2.61
N LEU A 154 9.07 5.11 -3.69
CA LEU A 154 9.73 3.81 -3.69
C LEU A 154 11.19 3.86 -4.14
N GLY A 155 11.66 4.97 -4.71
CA GLY A 155 13.00 5.11 -5.28
C GLY A 155 13.22 4.25 -6.54
N ILE A 156 12.18 4.07 -7.37
CA ILE A 156 12.22 3.25 -8.60
C ILE A 156 11.77 4.05 -9.82
N THR A 157 11.98 3.52 -11.01
CA THR A 157 11.52 4.16 -12.25
C THR A 157 10.00 4.08 -12.43
N THR A 158 9.42 5.00 -13.19
CA THR A 158 7.99 4.97 -13.55
C THR A 158 7.64 3.73 -14.38
N ALA A 159 8.58 3.21 -15.18
CA ALA A 159 8.43 1.95 -15.91
C ALA A 159 8.31 0.78 -14.94
N SER A 160 9.19 0.70 -13.92
CA SER A 160 9.12 -0.31 -12.86
C SER A 160 7.80 -0.25 -12.07
N VAL A 161 7.27 0.95 -11.79
CA VAL A 161 5.95 1.09 -11.14
C VAL A 161 4.87 0.46 -11.99
N LYS A 162 4.81 0.78 -13.28
CA LYS A 162 3.80 0.24 -14.22
C LYS A 162 3.87 -1.28 -14.29
N MET A 163 5.08 -1.83 -14.47
CA MET A 163 5.32 -3.26 -14.54
C MET A 163 4.93 -3.97 -13.24
N ARG A 164 5.40 -3.48 -12.09
CA ARG A 164 5.08 -4.07 -10.78
C ARG A 164 3.58 -4.02 -10.48
N LEU A 165 2.91 -2.91 -10.80
CA LEU A 165 1.45 -2.80 -10.65
C LEU A 165 0.71 -3.82 -11.52
N HIS A 166 1.11 -3.96 -12.77
CA HIS A 166 0.53 -4.94 -13.68
C HIS A 166 0.67 -6.37 -13.14
N ARG A 167 1.87 -6.77 -12.71
CA ARG A 167 2.12 -8.08 -12.10
C ARG A 167 1.31 -8.27 -10.80
N ALA A 168 1.23 -7.25 -9.95
CA ALA A 168 0.41 -7.29 -8.74
C ALA A 168 -1.07 -7.58 -9.06
N ARG A 169 -1.63 -6.88 -10.04
CA ARG A 169 -3.02 -7.07 -10.49
C ARG A 169 -3.26 -8.49 -11.03
N LEU A 170 -2.35 -9.02 -11.85
CA LEU A 170 -2.46 -10.38 -12.36
C LEU A 170 -2.44 -11.43 -11.25
N MET A 171 -1.53 -11.28 -10.27
CA MET A 171 -1.45 -12.20 -9.14
C MET A 171 -2.72 -12.14 -8.28
N LEU A 172 -3.23 -10.95 -8.00
CA LEU A 172 -4.49 -10.76 -7.27
C LEU A 172 -5.69 -11.33 -8.03
N GLN A 173 -5.78 -11.09 -9.35
CA GLN A 173 -6.84 -11.64 -10.18
C GLN A 173 -6.85 -13.17 -10.13
N LYS A 174 -5.69 -13.79 -10.28
CA LYS A 174 -5.56 -15.27 -10.21
C LYS A 174 -6.06 -15.83 -8.88
N GLN A 175 -5.87 -15.10 -7.77
CA GLN A 175 -6.27 -15.55 -6.44
C GLN A 175 -7.73 -15.22 -6.11
N LEU A 176 -8.21 -14.06 -6.51
CA LEU A 176 -9.54 -13.58 -6.17
C LEU A 176 -10.63 -14.16 -7.08
N ALA A 177 -10.35 -14.39 -8.37
CA ALA A 177 -11.34 -14.85 -9.33
C ALA A 177 -12.05 -16.16 -8.91
N PRO A 178 -11.37 -17.23 -8.44
CA PRO A 178 -12.06 -18.43 -7.99
C PRO A 178 -12.88 -18.22 -6.71
N LYS A 179 -12.36 -17.42 -5.76
CA LYS A 179 -13.02 -17.12 -4.49
C LYS A 179 -14.28 -16.29 -4.68
N LEU A 180 -14.24 -15.30 -5.56
CA LEU A 180 -15.38 -14.44 -5.88
C LEU A 180 -16.46 -15.20 -6.67
N LYS A 181 -16.06 -16.08 -7.61
CA LYS A 181 -17.01 -16.95 -8.31
C LYS A 181 -17.75 -17.89 -7.35
N SER A 182 -17.05 -18.48 -6.38
CA SER A 182 -17.69 -19.36 -5.37
C SER A 182 -18.61 -18.58 -4.44
N ALA A 183 -18.22 -17.38 -4.00
CA ALA A 183 -19.02 -16.52 -3.14
C ALA A 183 -20.32 -16.06 -3.82
N VAL A 184 -20.26 -15.66 -5.09
CA VAL A 184 -21.44 -15.32 -5.91
C VAL A 184 -22.34 -16.54 -6.10
N ALA A 185 -21.78 -17.73 -6.33
CA ALA A 185 -22.58 -18.96 -6.47
C ALA A 185 -23.31 -19.36 -5.19
N VAL A 186 -22.69 -19.13 -4.01
CA VAL A 186 -23.32 -19.38 -2.69
C VAL A 186 -24.43 -18.36 -2.43
N SER A 187 -24.22 -17.08 -2.73
CA SER A 187 -25.25 -16.05 -2.56
C SER A 187 -26.47 -16.33 -3.42
N ARG A 188 -26.31 -16.74 -4.69
CA ARG A 188 -27.42 -17.14 -5.57
C ARG A 188 -28.20 -18.37 -5.08
N ARG A 189 -27.57 -19.27 -4.37
CA ARG A 189 -28.24 -20.45 -3.76
C ARG A 189 -29.02 -20.09 -2.51
N ARG A 190 -28.65 -19.03 -1.80
CA ARG A 190 -29.29 -18.58 -0.55
C ARG A 190 -30.58 -17.80 -0.79
N PHE A 191 -30.78 -17.25 -1.99
CA PHE A 191 -31.98 -16.53 -2.43
C PHE A 191 -32.44 -17.02 -3.81
N PRO A 192 -33.18 -18.14 -3.88
CA PRO A 192 -33.64 -18.69 -5.17
C PRO A 192 -34.78 -17.91 -5.84
N TRP A 193 -35.18 -16.76 -5.32
CA TRP A 193 -36.37 -16.01 -5.76
C TRP A 193 -36.07 -14.58 -6.26
N PHE A 194 -34.89 -14.32 -6.84
CA PHE A 194 -34.67 -13.12 -7.66
C PHE A 194 -34.01 -13.50 -8.98
#